data_640e040b216dd52211c37a2fcdb2381f
#
_entry.id   640e040b216dd52211c37a2fcdb2381f
#
_cell.length_a   1.000
_cell.length_b   1.000
_cell.length_c   1.000
_cell.angle_alpha   90.00
_cell.angle_beta   90.00
_cell.angle_gamma   90.00
#
_symmetry.space_group_name_H-M   'P 1'
#
loop_
_entity.id
_entity.type
_entity.pdbx_description
1 polymer ?
#
loop_
_entity_poly.entity_id
_entity_poly.type
_entity_poly.pdbx_seq_one_letter_code
_entity_poly.pdbx_strand_id
1 'polypeptide(L)'
;ELVLEGEMVEAMRAGQFLHLRVPDDAHLLRRPISISSIDKAKKQCRLIYRIEGAGTAIFSTLSQGDTLDVMGPQGNGFDLSDLDDQSQVLLVGGGIGVPPLLEVAKELHARGVKLVTVLGFANKDAVILEKELAQYGQVFVTTDDGSYGIKGNVSVVINDLDSQFDAVYSCGAPGMMKYINQRFYDHPRA
;
A
#
# COMPACT_ATOMS: atom_id res chain seq x y z
N GLU A 1 -0.15 10.05 -9.52
CA GLU A 1 -1.07 8.91 -9.49
C GLU A 1 -1.76 8.69 -10.83
N LEU A 2 -2.29 7.48 -11.03
CA LEU A 2 -3.19 7.15 -12.15
C LEU A 2 -4.49 6.60 -11.60
N VAL A 3 -5.61 7.00 -12.19
CA VAL A 3 -6.90 6.35 -12.02
C VAL A 3 -7.25 5.67 -13.34
N LEU A 4 -7.41 4.36 -13.30
CA LEU A 4 -7.74 3.54 -14.46
C LEU A 4 -9.17 3.06 -14.35
N GLU A 5 -9.88 3.02 -15.46
CA GLU A 5 -11.24 2.52 -15.57
C GLU A 5 -11.30 1.30 -16.49
N GLY A 6 -12.03 0.26 -16.12
CA GLY A 6 -12.20 -0.93 -16.95
C GLY A 6 -12.83 -2.11 -16.21
N GLU A 7 -13.31 -3.08 -16.98
CA GLU A 7 -13.99 -4.28 -16.47
C GLU A 7 -13.11 -5.14 -15.55
N MET A 8 -11.78 -5.08 -15.71
CA MET A 8 -10.83 -5.83 -14.89
C MET A 8 -10.93 -5.50 -13.40
N VAL A 9 -11.47 -4.32 -13.04
CA VAL A 9 -11.61 -3.85 -11.65
C VAL A 9 -12.51 -4.77 -10.81
N GLU A 10 -13.49 -5.41 -11.43
CA GLU A 10 -14.40 -6.35 -10.76
C GLU A 10 -13.66 -7.53 -10.10
N ALA A 11 -12.57 -7.99 -10.72
CA ALA A 11 -11.76 -9.11 -10.24
C ALA A 11 -10.65 -8.69 -9.25
N MET A 12 -10.45 -7.40 -9.02
CA MET A 12 -9.36 -6.90 -8.18
C MET A 12 -9.61 -7.15 -6.69
N ARG A 13 -8.50 -7.36 -5.96
CA ARG A 13 -8.45 -7.54 -4.50
C ARG A 13 -7.31 -6.72 -3.90
N ALA A 14 -7.43 -6.38 -2.61
CA ALA A 14 -6.38 -5.70 -1.88
C ALA A 14 -5.02 -6.44 -1.95
N GLY A 15 -3.94 -5.70 -2.20
CA GLY A 15 -2.58 -6.22 -2.31
C GLY A 15 -2.19 -6.78 -3.68
N GLN A 16 -3.09 -6.78 -4.66
CA GLN A 16 -2.73 -7.10 -6.04
C GLN A 16 -2.07 -5.92 -6.76
N PHE A 17 -1.52 -6.18 -7.92
CA PHE A 17 -0.83 -5.21 -8.77
C PHE A 17 -1.19 -5.38 -10.24
N LEU A 18 -0.86 -4.39 -11.04
CA LEU A 18 -1.04 -4.38 -12.49
C LEU A 18 0.31 -4.26 -13.19
N HIS A 19 0.45 -4.91 -14.33
CA HIS A 19 1.55 -4.72 -15.26
C HIS A 19 1.16 -3.74 -16.37
N LEU A 20 1.66 -2.52 -16.27
CA LEU A 20 1.38 -1.45 -17.23
C LEU A 20 2.38 -1.46 -18.37
N ARG A 21 1.91 -1.46 -19.62
CA ARG A 21 2.76 -1.24 -20.78
C ARG A 21 3.08 0.24 -20.90
N VAL A 22 4.36 0.56 -21.06
CA VAL A 22 4.75 1.93 -21.37
C VAL A 22 4.30 2.25 -22.79
N PRO A 23 3.58 3.35 -23.05
CA PRO A 23 3.02 3.66 -24.36
C PRO A 23 4.08 4.25 -25.31
N ASP A 24 5.17 3.52 -25.48
CA ASP A 24 6.19 3.78 -26.49
C ASP A 24 6.83 2.47 -26.98
N ASP A 25 7.59 2.52 -28.06
CA ASP A 25 8.23 1.34 -28.65
C ASP A 25 9.63 1.07 -28.08
N ALA A 26 10.19 1.98 -27.30
CA ALA A 26 11.52 1.84 -26.70
C ALA A 26 11.52 1.03 -25.40
N HIS A 27 10.35 0.94 -24.72
CA HIS A 27 10.20 0.29 -23.42
C HIS A 27 9.36 -0.99 -23.52
N LEU A 28 9.99 -2.10 -23.87
CA LEU A 28 9.30 -3.38 -24.08
C LEU A 28 8.73 -3.99 -22.79
N LEU A 29 9.41 -3.79 -21.65
CA LEU A 29 8.99 -4.37 -20.39
C LEU A 29 7.86 -3.57 -19.74
N ARG A 30 6.85 -4.26 -19.24
CA ARG A 30 5.77 -3.67 -18.43
C ARG A 30 6.30 -3.25 -17.06
N ARG A 31 5.62 -2.30 -16.44
CA ARG A 31 5.92 -1.82 -15.08
C ARG A 31 4.89 -2.39 -14.11
N PRO A 32 5.33 -3.17 -13.09
CA PRO A 32 4.43 -3.64 -12.03
C PRO A 32 4.15 -2.46 -11.09
N ILE A 33 2.87 -2.14 -10.92
CA ILE A 33 2.41 -1.08 -10.01
C ILE A 33 1.30 -1.65 -9.14
N SER A 34 1.45 -1.53 -7.83
CA SER A 34 0.46 -2.01 -6.86
C SER A 34 -0.84 -1.21 -6.94
N ILE A 35 -1.95 -1.90 -6.76
CA ILE A 35 -3.27 -1.29 -6.64
C ILE A 35 -3.37 -0.65 -5.26
N SER A 36 -3.67 0.65 -5.23
CA SER A 36 -3.80 1.42 -4.00
C SER A 36 -5.25 1.48 -3.51
N SER A 37 -6.20 1.60 -4.42
CA SER A 37 -7.63 1.66 -4.09
C SER A 37 -8.47 1.10 -5.22
N ILE A 38 -9.62 0.49 -4.86
CA ILE A 38 -10.56 -0.17 -5.77
C ILE A 38 -11.95 0.42 -5.55
N ASP A 39 -12.58 0.90 -6.62
CA ASP A 39 -13.98 1.33 -6.64
C ASP A 39 -14.73 0.49 -7.69
N LYS A 40 -15.30 -0.63 -7.25
CA LYS A 40 -16.03 -1.54 -8.14
C LYS A 40 -17.29 -0.89 -8.72
N ALA A 41 -17.95 -0.01 -7.97
CA ALA A 41 -19.17 0.66 -8.43
C ALA A 41 -18.89 1.59 -9.62
N LYS A 42 -17.72 2.22 -9.63
CA LYS A 42 -17.26 3.07 -10.74
C LYS A 42 -16.41 2.32 -11.76
N LYS A 43 -16.09 1.05 -11.51
CA LYS A 43 -15.12 0.26 -12.29
C LYS A 43 -13.76 0.97 -12.40
N GLN A 44 -13.32 1.59 -11.31
CA GLN A 44 -12.08 2.36 -11.23
C GLN A 44 -11.13 1.77 -10.21
N CYS A 45 -9.82 1.81 -10.54
CA CYS A 45 -8.75 1.55 -9.57
C CYS A 45 -7.76 2.70 -9.59
N ARG A 46 -7.16 2.96 -8.42
CA ARG A 46 -6.14 3.99 -8.23
C ARG A 46 -4.77 3.35 -8.05
N LEU A 47 -3.78 3.86 -8.76
CA LEU A 47 -2.39 3.47 -8.69
C LEU A 47 -1.56 4.66 -8.23
N ILE A 48 -0.69 4.45 -7.24
CA ILE A 48 0.25 5.46 -6.77
C ILE A 48 1.66 4.90 -6.97
N TYR A 49 2.49 5.66 -7.65
CA TYR A 49 3.85 5.27 -7.98
C TYR A 49 4.81 6.46 -7.87
N ARG A 50 6.08 6.16 -7.68
CA ARG A 50 7.15 7.16 -7.72
C ARG A 50 7.73 7.22 -9.13
N ILE A 51 8.06 8.42 -9.58
CA ILE A 51 8.78 8.61 -10.85
C ILE A 51 10.25 8.33 -10.57
N GLU A 52 10.73 7.17 -11.04
CA GLU A 52 12.13 6.71 -10.82
C GLU A 52 12.86 6.39 -12.12
N GLY A 53 12.16 6.35 -13.24
CA GLY A 53 12.77 6.02 -14.52
C GLY A 53 11.88 6.42 -15.69
N ALA A 54 12.37 6.22 -16.91
CA ALA A 54 11.70 6.67 -18.12
C ALA A 54 10.24 6.19 -18.23
N GLY A 55 9.96 4.92 -17.94
CA GLY A 55 8.59 4.40 -18.04
C GLY A 55 7.61 5.10 -17.09
N THR A 56 8.00 5.32 -15.81
CA THR A 56 7.14 6.04 -14.85
C THR A 56 7.06 7.54 -15.15
N ALA A 57 8.10 8.12 -15.76
CA ALA A 57 8.05 9.50 -16.27
C ALA A 57 7.02 9.63 -17.40
N ILE A 58 6.99 8.67 -18.33
CA ILE A 58 5.99 8.64 -19.41
C ILE A 58 4.58 8.50 -18.83
N PHE A 59 4.35 7.62 -17.85
CA PHE A 59 3.05 7.53 -17.20
C PHE A 59 2.59 8.86 -16.58
N SER A 60 3.51 9.70 -16.10
CA SER A 60 3.15 10.99 -15.52
C SER A 60 2.71 12.04 -16.55
N THR A 61 2.90 11.79 -17.83
CA THR A 61 2.44 12.67 -18.93
C THR A 61 1.05 12.30 -19.46
N LEU A 62 0.51 11.15 -19.03
CA LEU A 62 -0.81 10.69 -19.46
C LEU A 62 -1.90 11.64 -18.93
N SER A 63 -2.94 11.81 -19.73
CA SER A 63 -4.07 12.68 -19.46
C SER A 63 -5.37 11.88 -19.40
N GLN A 64 -6.40 12.49 -18.85
CA GLN A 64 -7.73 11.89 -18.85
C GLN A 64 -8.21 11.62 -20.28
N GLY A 65 -8.66 10.41 -20.53
CA GLY A 65 -9.11 9.93 -21.85
C GLY A 65 -8.04 9.16 -22.61
N ASP A 66 -6.79 9.17 -22.17
CA ASP A 66 -5.77 8.28 -22.73
C ASP A 66 -6.08 6.81 -22.41
N THR A 67 -5.66 5.92 -23.29
CA THR A 67 -5.79 4.47 -23.09
C THR A 67 -4.45 3.87 -22.75
N LEU A 68 -4.46 2.89 -21.84
CA LEU A 68 -3.26 2.18 -21.39
C LEU A 68 -3.47 0.68 -21.54
N ASP A 69 -2.50 -0.01 -22.13
CA ASP A 69 -2.48 -1.47 -22.18
C ASP A 69 -2.05 -2.02 -20.82
N VAL A 70 -2.96 -2.73 -20.17
CA VAL A 70 -2.82 -3.24 -18.81
C VAL A 70 -3.00 -4.74 -18.78
N MET A 71 -2.10 -5.45 -18.12
CA MET A 71 -2.22 -6.86 -17.82
C MET A 71 -2.43 -7.05 -16.30
N GLY A 72 -3.50 -7.70 -15.93
CA GLY A 72 -3.83 -7.96 -14.51
C GLY A 72 -5.34 -8.14 -14.27
N PRO A 73 -5.75 -8.20 -13.00
CA PRO A 73 -4.91 -8.12 -11.78
C PRO A 73 -3.97 -9.30 -11.63
N GLN A 74 -2.81 -9.06 -11.02
CA GLN A 74 -1.77 -10.06 -10.76
C GLN A 74 -1.52 -10.19 -9.25
N GLY A 75 -0.95 -11.33 -8.84
CA GLY A 75 -0.68 -11.65 -7.44
C GLY A 75 -1.90 -12.19 -6.69
N ASN A 76 -1.63 -12.78 -5.53
CA ASN A 76 -2.68 -13.41 -4.69
C ASN A 76 -3.43 -12.39 -3.81
N GLY A 77 -2.89 -11.17 -3.67
CA GLY A 77 -3.37 -10.21 -2.69
C GLY A 77 -2.99 -10.57 -1.25
N PHE A 78 -3.51 -9.80 -0.30
CA PHE A 78 -3.44 -10.15 1.12
C PHE A 78 -4.61 -11.07 1.50
N ASP A 79 -4.32 -12.09 2.31
CA ASP A 79 -5.36 -12.92 2.92
C ASP A 79 -5.97 -12.19 4.11
N LEU A 80 -7.17 -11.68 3.92
CA LEU A 80 -7.95 -10.97 4.93
C LEU A 80 -9.07 -11.83 5.53
N SER A 81 -9.08 -13.15 5.25
CA SER A 81 -10.07 -14.08 5.81
C SER A 81 -9.96 -14.15 7.33
N ASP A 82 -11.02 -14.57 7.98
CA ASP A 82 -11.11 -14.81 9.43
C ASP A 82 -10.78 -13.59 10.32
N LEU A 83 -10.88 -12.37 9.76
CA LEU A 83 -10.78 -11.11 10.50
C LEU A 83 -12.16 -10.42 10.55
N ASP A 84 -12.56 -10.05 11.76
CA ASP A 84 -13.88 -9.49 12.08
C ASP A 84 -13.78 -8.29 13.04
N ASP A 85 -14.91 -7.85 13.59
CA ASP A 85 -15.01 -6.70 14.49
C ASP A 85 -14.36 -6.91 15.88
N GLN A 86 -13.94 -8.12 16.21
CA GLN A 86 -13.17 -8.42 17.42
C GLN A 86 -11.66 -8.36 17.15
N SER A 87 -11.27 -8.42 15.89
CA SER A 87 -9.87 -8.49 15.47
C SER A 87 -9.17 -7.12 15.55
N GLN A 88 -7.87 -7.17 15.88
CA GLN A 88 -6.97 -6.03 15.83
C GLN A 88 -5.81 -6.31 14.88
N VAL A 89 -5.59 -5.44 13.91
CA VAL A 89 -4.61 -5.63 12.84
C VAL A 89 -3.60 -4.50 12.81
N LEU A 90 -2.33 -4.87 12.62
CA LEU A 90 -1.23 -3.94 12.39
C LEU A 90 -0.91 -3.87 10.89
N LEU A 91 -0.95 -2.65 10.34
CA LEU A 91 -0.48 -2.33 9.00
C LEU A 91 0.85 -1.60 9.10
N VAL A 92 1.89 -2.08 8.40
CA VAL A 92 3.20 -1.42 8.40
C VAL A 92 3.62 -1.08 6.98
N GLY A 93 3.71 0.20 6.68
CA GLY A 93 4.07 0.71 5.35
C GLY A 93 5.37 1.50 5.34
N GLY A 94 6.23 1.26 4.33
CA GLY A 94 7.46 2.03 4.14
C GLY A 94 7.57 2.67 2.76
N GLY A 95 7.67 4.00 2.71
CA GLY A 95 7.81 4.75 1.46
C GLY A 95 6.73 4.40 0.43
N ILE A 96 7.13 3.98 -0.76
CA ILE A 96 6.19 3.59 -1.84
C ILE A 96 5.52 2.22 -1.59
N GLY A 97 5.80 1.54 -0.49
CA GLY A 97 5.05 0.37 -0.03
C GLY A 97 3.75 0.72 0.71
N VAL A 98 3.50 1.98 1.02
CA VAL A 98 2.27 2.43 1.70
C VAL A 98 1.01 2.29 0.83
N PRO A 99 1.01 2.65 -0.47
CA PRO A 99 -0.19 2.60 -1.31
C PRO A 99 -0.98 1.29 -1.29
N PRO A 100 -0.41 0.08 -1.41
CA PRO A 100 -1.18 -1.15 -1.38
C PRO A 100 -1.90 -1.44 -0.06
N LEU A 101 -1.49 -0.79 1.05
CA LEU A 101 -2.14 -0.96 2.35
C LEU A 101 -3.44 -0.15 2.49
N LEU A 102 -3.68 0.81 1.60
CA LEU A 102 -4.89 1.65 1.66
C LEU A 102 -6.16 0.82 1.43
N GLU A 103 -6.18 -0.05 0.39
CA GLU A 103 -7.34 -0.91 0.14
C GLU A 103 -7.50 -1.97 1.24
N VAL A 104 -6.39 -2.48 1.80
CA VAL A 104 -6.43 -3.37 2.98
C VAL A 104 -7.11 -2.67 4.16
N ALA A 105 -6.71 -1.44 4.47
CA ALA A 105 -7.31 -0.66 5.55
C ALA A 105 -8.80 -0.44 5.33
N LYS A 106 -9.20 -0.09 4.12
CA LYS A 106 -10.59 0.15 3.73
C LYS A 106 -11.44 -1.12 3.87
N GLU A 107 -10.97 -2.27 3.35
CA GLU A 107 -11.69 -3.54 3.45
C GLU A 107 -11.83 -4.02 4.90
N LEU A 108 -10.77 -3.94 5.70
CA LEU A 108 -10.79 -4.36 7.10
C LEU A 108 -11.65 -3.43 7.96
N HIS A 109 -11.58 -2.11 7.74
CA HIS A 109 -12.44 -1.14 8.42
C HIS A 109 -13.93 -1.40 8.14
N ALA A 110 -14.29 -1.74 6.90
CA ALA A 110 -15.66 -2.09 6.54
C ALA A 110 -16.20 -3.34 7.25
N ARG A 111 -15.32 -4.20 7.77
CA ARG A 111 -15.65 -5.38 8.60
C ARG A 111 -15.65 -5.08 10.10
N GLY A 112 -15.36 -3.83 10.50
CA GLY A 112 -15.28 -3.44 11.92
C GLY A 112 -13.94 -3.74 12.60
N VAL A 113 -12.93 -4.24 11.86
CA VAL A 113 -11.60 -4.56 12.39
C VAL A 113 -10.92 -3.30 12.95
N LYS A 114 -10.30 -3.42 14.13
CA LYS A 114 -9.51 -2.35 14.74
C LYS A 114 -8.14 -2.26 14.07
N LEU A 115 -7.82 -1.10 13.49
CA LEU A 115 -6.59 -0.89 12.74
C LEU A 115 -5.61 0.02 13.47
N VAL A 116 -4.37 -0.42 13.54
CA VAL A 116 -3.20 0.39 13.87
C VAL A 116 -2.29 0.40 12.64
N THR A 117 -1.93 1.57 12.16
CA THR A 117 -1.07 1.73 10.99
C THR A 117 0.20 2.46 11.37
N VAL A 118 1.36 1.91 11.01
CA VAL A 118 2.67 2.52 11.21
C VAL A 118 3.32 2.78 9.87
N LEU A 119 3.60 4.04 9.58
CA LEU A 119 4.16 4.50 8.31
C LEU A 119 5.58 5.01 8.51
N GLY A 120 6.50 4.57 7.68
CA GLY A 120 7.90 5.02 7.69
C GLY A 120 8.30 5.69 6.38
N PHE A 121 8.92 6.86 6.48
CA PHE A 121 9.40 7.65 5.34
C PHE A 121 10.79 8.22 5.61
N ALA A 122 11.52 8.63 4.57
CA ALA A 122 12.81 9.26 4.72
C ALA A 122 12.70 10.66 5.37
N ASN A 123 11.70 11.43 4.97
CA ASN A 123 11.47 12.81 5.41
C ASN A 123 10.00 13.22 5.21
N LYS A 124 9.65 14.44 5.65
CA LYS A 124 8.30 15.01 5.55
C LYS A 124 7.75 15.04 4.12
N ASP A 125 8.58 15.38 3.14
CA ASP A 125 8.15 15.54 1.74
C ASP A 125 7.79 14.20 1.08
N ALA A 126 8.28 13.09 1.64
CA ALA A 126 7.96 11.75 1.20
C ALA A 126 6.66 11.19 1.81
N VAL A 127 6.05 11.87 2.80
CA VAL A 127 4.84 11.39 3.49
C VAL A 127 3.65 11.42 2.56
N ILE A 128 3.03 10.26 2.37
CA ILE A 128 1.83 10.07 1.55
C ILE A 128 0.76 9.29 2.31
N LEU A 129 -0.50 9.51 1.96
CA LEU A 129 -1.67 8.73 2.41
C LEU A 129 -1.97 8.72 3.92
N GLU A 130 -1.24 9.46 4.75
CA GLU A 130 -1.50 9.53 6.19
C GLU A 130 -2.97 9.89 6.49
N LYS A 131 -3.48 10.97 5.87
CA LYS A 131 -4.85 11.45 6.10
C LYS A 131 -5.93 10.47 5.61
N GLU A 132 -5.64 9.75 4.53
CA GLU A 132 -6.57 8.76 4.01
C GLU A 132 -6.61 7.53 4.92
N LEU A 133 -5.46 7.01 5.33
CA LEU A 133 -5.36 5.89 6.26
C LEU A 133 -5.93 6.21 7.65
N ALA A 134 -5.79 7.46 8.11
CA ALA A 134 -6.35 7.91 9.39
C ALA A 134 -7.90 7.87 9.44
N GLN A 135 -8.57 7.76 8.29
CA GLN A 135 -10.03 7.54 8.25
C GLN A 135 -10.42 6.13 8.69
N TYR A 136 -9.50 5.18 8.66
CA TYR A 136 -9.75 3.77 8.91
C TYR A 136 -9.24 3.26 10.26
N GLY A 137 -8.38 4.03 10.94
CA GLY A 137 -7.84 3.65 12.23
C GLY A 137 -6.76 4.60 12.75
N GLN A 138 -6.07 4.19 13.80
CA GLN A 138 -4.96 4.95 14.36
C GLN A 138 -3.74 4.89 13.44
N VAL A 139 -3.13 6.05 13.16
CA VAL A 139 -1.93 6.13 12.29
C VAL A 139 -0.78 6.78 13.05
N PHE A 140 0.38 6.16 12.98
CA PHE A 140 1.66 6.70 13.42
C PHE A 140 2.55 6.93 12.20
N VAL A 141 3.18 8.09 12.13
CA VAL A 141 4.16 8.41 11.07
C VAL A 141 5.53 8.57 11.68
N THR A 142 6.51 7.91 11.08
CA THR A 142 7.94 8.08 11.40
C THR A 142 8.68 8.66 10.20
N THR A 143 9.69 9.51 10.47
CA THR A 143 10.63 9.98 9.45
C THR A 143 12.06 9.78 9.92
N ASP A 144 12.92 9.26 9.05
CA ASP A 144 14.32 8.95 9.41
C ASP A 144 15.05 10.19 9.90
N ASP A 145 14.81 11.35 9.26
CA ASP A 145 15.43 12.63 9.62
C ASP A 145 14.74 13.37 10.77
N GLY A 146 13.54 12.95 11.18
CA GLY A 146 12.74 13.59 12.21
C GLY A 146 12.07 14.88 11.77
N SER A 147 11.95 15.14 10.48
CA SER A 147 11.30 16.35 9.94
C SER A 147 9.78 16.34 10.09
N TYR A 148 9.16 15.17 10.35
CA TYR A 148 7.73 15.01 10.60
C TYR A 148 7.44 13.77 11.45
N GLY A 149 6.42 13.84 12.30
CA GLY A 149 6.02 12.73 13.15
C GLY A 149 7.09 12.32 14.15
N ILE A 150 7.31 11.04 14.32
CA ILE A 150 8.29 10.46 15.25
C ILE A 150 9.61 10.27 14.51
N LYS A 151 10.71 10.71 15.10
CA LYS A 151 12.06 10.53 14.52
C LYS A 151 12.49 9.07 14.58
N GLY A 152 12.89 8.52 13.44
CA GLY A 152 13.38 7.16 13.27
C GLY A 152 12.56 6.36 12.28
N ASN A 153 12.82 5.06 12.22
CA ASN A 153 12.07 4.14 11.37
C ASN A 153 10.89 3.50 12.14
N VAL A 154 10.09 2.70 11.47
CA VAL A 154 8.88 2.07 12.04
C VAL A 154 9.12 1.27 13.32
N SER A 155 10.35 0.76 13.54
CA SER A 155 10.65 -0.03 14.74
C SER A 155 10.51 0.76 16.04
N VAL A 156 10.73 2.07 16.01
CA VAL A 156 10.60 2.95 17.18
C VAL A 156 9.16 2.88 17.73
N VAL A 157 8.19 2.95 16.82
CA VAL A 157 6.78 2.85 17.20
C VAL A 157 6.40 1.42 17.55
N ILE A 158 6.76 0.45 16.71
CA ILE A 158 6.33 -0.95 16.89
C ILE A 158 6.84 -1.54 18.20
N ASN A 159 8.04 -1.17 18.65
CA ASN A 159 8.59 -1.65 19.92
C ASN A 159 7.84 -1.10 21.15
N ASP A 160 7.18 0.07 21.01
CA ASP A 160 6.41 0.69 22.08
C ASP A 160 4.93 0.28 22.05
N LEU A 161 4.50 -0.50 21.04
CA LEU A 161 3.14 -1.02 20.98
C LEU A 161 2.99 -2.26 21.86
N ASP A 162 2.29 -2.12 22.98
CA ASP A 162 1.94 -3.23 23.90
C ASP A 162 0.77 -4.09 23.41
N SER A 163 0.29 -3.85 22.20
CA SER A 163 -0.89 -4.52 21.65
C SER A 163 -0.54 -5.88 21.05
N GLN A 164 -1.39 -6.87 21.35
CA GLN A 164 -1.41 -8.12 20.58
C GLN A 164 -2.25 -7.89 19.33
N PHE A 165 -1.72 -8.28 18.18
CA PHE A 165 -2.41 -8.19 16.89
C PHE A 165 -2.81 -9.58 16.42
N ASP A 166 -3.98 -9.70 15.80
CA ASP A 166 -4.44 -10.95 15.18
C ASP A 166 -3.82 -11.19 13.82
N ALA A 167 -3.43 -10.11 13.15
CA ALA A 167 -2.66 -10.18 11.91
C ALA A 167 -1.74 -8.96 11.73
N VAL A 168 -0.64 -9.14 10.99
CA VAL A 168 0.30 -8.09 10.62
C VAL A 168 0.49 -8.11 9.11
N TYR A 169 0.16 -7.01 8.43
CA TYR A 169 0.40 -6.85 7.00
C TYR A 169 1.43 -5.76 6.77
N SER A 170 2.40 -6.03 5.93
CA SER A 170 3.47 -5.07 5.70
C SER A 170 3.89 -5.00 4.24
N CYS A 171 4.29 -3.80 3.82
CA CYS A 171 4.87 -3.56 2.50
C CYS A 171 5.87 -2.41 2.56
N GLY A 172 7.08 -2.62 2.02
CA GLY A 172 8.13 -1.60 2.02
C GLY A 172 9.51 -2.12 1.66
N ALA A 173 10.52 -1.34 2.02
CA ALA A 173 11.91 -1.65 1.71
C ALA A 173 12.40 -2.94 2.40
N PRO A 174 13.38 -3.66 1.80
CA PRO A 174 13.88 -4.93 2.33
C PRO A 174 14.33 -4.89 3.79
N GLY A 175 14.95 -3.80 4.23
CA GLY A 175 15.37 -3.64 5.63
C GLY A 175 14.20 -3.60 6.61
N MET A 176 13.11 -2.90 6.25
CA MET A 176 11.88 -2.89 7.03
C MET A 176 11.24 -4.27 7.07
N MET A 177 11.11 -4.94 5.91
CA MET A 177 10.54 -6.28 5.82
C MET A 177 11.32 -7.31 6.65
N LYS A 178 12.66 -7.22 6.64
CA LYS A 178 13.51 -8.07 7.50
C LYS A 178 13.22 -7.86 8.99
N TYR A 179 13.08 -6.61 9.43
CA TYR A 179 12.74 -6.29 10.81
C TYR A 179 11.35 -6.86 11.19
N ILE A 180 10.33 -6.66 10.35
CA ILE A 180 8.97 -7.16 10.59
C ILE A 180 8.97 -8.69 10.72
N ASN A 181 9.63 -9.40 9.78
CA ASN A 181 9.76 -10.85 9.84
C ASN A 181 10.45 -11.33 11.14
N GLN A 182 11.47 -10.63 11.62
CA GLN A 182 12.14 -10.99 12.86
C GLN A 182 11.29 -10.70 14.10
N ARG A 183 10.60 -9.55 14.11
CA ARG A 183 9.78 -9.10 15.25
C ARG A 183 8.55 -9.96 15.45
N PHE A 184 7.97 -10.45 14.36
CA PHE A 184 6.74 -11.26 14.33
C PHE A 184 6.97 -12.68 13.83
N TYR A 185 8.19 -13.22 13.99
CA TYR A 185 8.58 -14.54 13.46
C TYR A 185 7.64 -15.67 13.87
N ASP A 186 7.23 -15.69 15.14
CA ASP A 186 6.32 -16.70 15.69
C ASP A 186 4.84 -16.32 15.56
N HIS A 187 4.54 -15.21 14.88
CA HIS A 187 3.17 -14.77 14.73
C HIS A 187 2.49 -15.55 13.58
N PRO A 188 1.32 -16.17 13.82
CA PRO A 188 0.69 -17.08 12.85
C PRO A 188 0.22 -16.38 11.56
N ARG A 189 0.08 -15.05 11.57
CA ARG A 189 -0.42 -14.23 10.45
C ARG A 189 0.41 -12.95 10.25
N ALA A 190 1.74 -13.06 10.19
CA ALA A 190 2.65 -11.96 9.87
C ALA A 190 3.43 -12.21 8.58
#